data_f58f41d99d649bbbe781a02c4b0e43c1
#
_entry.id   f58f41d99d649bbbe781a02c4b0e43c1
#
_cell.length_a   1.000
_cell.length_b   1.000
_cell.length_c   1.000
_cell.angle_alpha   90.00
_cell.angle_beta   90.00
_cell.angle_gamma   90.00
#
_symmetry.space_group_name_H-M   'P 1'
#
loop_
_entity.id
_entity.type
_entity.pdbx_description
1 polymer ?
#
loop_
_entity_poly.entity_id
_entity_poly.type
_entity_poly.pdbx_seq_one_letter_code
_entity_poly.pdbx_strand_id
1 'polypeptide(L)'
;MSSFLESLEFPVSEVDEASLKEKKGGGRPEFWEMVFWWTRKPLISARSIIAGLLLPEDTNPRIFKEVIRLNSLKTPHRENPKIPQDLRSKAASLRLLDPFAGFGSIPLEAVRLGVGEVVAAELLPTAYVFLKAVLEIPKWTADEGLKNELLNDLESWGKWVLNKLREDPDIRELYDDETAVYIGTWEIKCHYCSKYTPLVGNWWLARVKSGEDKYERLAWMEPRKTGDEIRIVVRDLNKELGKNTIKARIEDEEIKTDKETYRIPEPNITTRGNIAKCLHCNNTQPGKGDEWRVKKALKEWNEKLEKYLTGEIRLEELKQATARPKILV
;
A
#
# COMPACT_ATOMS: atom_id res chain seq x y z
N MET A 1 -8.23 1.83 39.44
CA MET A 1 -8.79 3.16 39.13
C MET A 1 -9.30 3.10 37.72
N SER A 2 -10.57 3.44 37.52
CA SER A 2 -11.18 3.51 36.18
C SER A 2 -10.50 4.62 35.35
N SER A 3 -10.46 4.45 34.05
CA SER A 3 -9.82 5.38 33.13
C SER A 3 -10.85 6.17 32.31
N PHE A 4 -10.46 7.30 31.74
CA PHE A 4 -11.34 8.08 30.86
C PHE A 4 -11.79 7.30 29.63
N LEU A 5 -11.01 6.31 29.20
CA LEU A 5 -11.41 5.41 28.11
C LEU A 5 -12.69 4.63 28.40
N GLU A 6 -12.99 4.37 29.71
CA GLU A 6 -14.19 3.64 30.16
C GLU A 6 -15.37 4.58 30.43
N SER A 7 -15.16 5.90 30.36
CA SER A 7 -16.19 6.91 30.57
C SER A 7 -17.17 6.96 29.39
N LEU A 8 -18.46 7.17 29.71
CA LEU A 8 -19.48 7.44 28.70
C LEU A 8 -19.27 8.75 27.95
N GLU A 9 -18.43 9.65 28.50
CA GLU A 9 -18.09 10.94 27.89
C GLU A 9 -16.88 10.84 26.93
N PHE A 10 -16.31 9.64 26.75
CA PHE A 10 -15.22 9.44 25.79
C PHE A 10 -15.72 9.75 24.35
N PRO A 11 -15.10 10.68 23.61
CA PRO A 11 -15.66 11.23 22.36
C PRO A 11 -15.38 10.30 21.15
N VAL A 12 -15.97 9.11 21.15
CA VAL A 12 -15.74 8.07 20.11
C VAL A 12 -16.01 8.60 18.72
N SER A 13 -17.15 9.27 18.50
CA SER A 13 -17.56 9.76 17.17
C SER A 13 -16.59 10.80 16.61
N GLU A 14 -16.09 11.71 17.44
CA GLU A 14 -15.16 12.75 17.02
C GLU A 14 -13.76 12.19 16.71
N VAL A 15 -13.32 11.22 17.51
CA VAL A 15 -12.07 10.49 17.27
C VAL A 15 -12.15 9.69 15.96
N ASP A 16 -13.30 9.07 15.70
CA ASP A 16 -13.52 8.29 14.48
C ASP A 16 -13.56 9.20 13.24
N GLU A 17 -14.24 10.34 13.31
CA GLU A 17 -14.24 11.34 12.24
C GLU A 17 -12.82 11.85 11.93
N ALA A 18 -12.03 12.19 12.96
CA ALA A 18 -10.64 12.61 12.79
C ALA A 18 -9.76 11.50 12.19
N SER A 19 -9.99 10.25 12.59
CA SER A 19 -9.32 9.07 12.06
C SER A 19 -9.63 8.82 10.57
N LEU A 20 -10.87 9.03 10.17
CA LEU A 20 -11.28 8.95 8.76
C LEU A 20 -10.63 10.06 7.92
N LYS A 21 -10.54 11.28 8.45
CA LYS A 21 -9.84 12.40 7.79
C LYS A 21 -8.35 12.12 7.63
N GLU A 22 -7.70 11.55 8.66
CA GLU A 22 -6.29 11.14 8.61
C GLU A 22 -6.01 10.11 7.51
N LYS A 23 -6.96 9.21 7.22
CA LYS A 23 -6.81 8.17 6.17
C LYS A 23 -7.03 8.67 4.76
N LYS A 24 -7.64 9.85 4.57
CA LYS A 24 -8.04 10.35 3.24
C LYS A 24 -7.10 11.45 2.74
N GLY A 25 -6.61 11.31 1.51
CA GLY A 25 -5.92 12.35 0.74
C GLY A 25 -4.82 13.08 1.52
N GLY A 26 -4.82 14.41 1.48
CA GLY A 26 -3.82 15.26 2.13
C GLY A 26 -3.81 15.25 3.68
N GLY A 27 -4.67 14.45 4.32
CA GLY A 27 -4.63 14.24 5.77
C GLY A 27 -3.58 13.23 6.23
N ARG A 28 -2.99 12.45 5.33
CA ARG A 28 -2.05 11.40 5.70
C ARG A 28 -0.75 11.98 6.27
N PRO A 29 -0.13 11.33 7.29
CA PRO A 29 1.23 11.64 7.70
C PRO A 29 2.22 11.41 6.54
N GLU A 30 3.14 12.36 6.32
CA GLU A 30 4.07 12.34 5.18
C GLU A 30 4.96 11.11 5.15
N PHE A 31 5.49 10.70 6.29
CA PHE A 31 6.34 9.50 6.36
C PHE A 31 5.61 8.19 6.02
N TRP A 32 4.28 8.19 6.03
CA TRP A 32 3.50 7.04 5.60
C TRP A 32 3.21 7.00 4.10
N GLU A 33 3.50 8.06 3.37
CA GLU A 33 3.45 8.07 1.91
C GLU A 33 4.66 7.34 1.28
N MET A 34 5.75 7.16 2.04
CA MET A 34 6.97 6.51 1.54
C MET A 34 6.79 5.03 1.25
N VAL A 35 5.97 4.33 2.03
CA VAL A 35 5.68 2.90 1.85
C VAL A 35 4.19 2.66 2.09
N PHE A 36 3.54 1.99 1.14
CA PHE A 36 2.14 1.64 1.29
C PHE A 36 1.96 0.47 2.27
N TRP A 37 1.21 0.72 3.36
CA TRP A 37 0.90 -0.28 4.37
C TRP A 37 -0.60 -0.44 4.57
N TRP A 38 -1.14 -1.60 4.20
CA TRP A 38 -2.58 -1.86 4.14
C TRP A 38 -3.32 -1.72 5.46
N THR A 39 -2.70 -2.17 6.55
CA THR A 39 -3.34 -2.27 7.86
C THR A 39 -2.98 -1.15 8.81
N ARG A 40 -2.48 -0.03 8.27
CA ARG A 40 -2.10 1.14 9.07
C ARG A 40 -3.23 1.62 9.97
N LYS A 41 -2.95 1.75 11.27
CA LYS A 41 -3.88 2.36 12.24
C LYS A 41 -3.73 3.89 12.21
N PRO A 42 -4.82 4.67 12.34
CA PRO A 42 -4.71 6.11 12.51
C PRO A 42 -3.94 6.47 13.76
N LEU A 43 -3.08 7.48 13.67
CA LEU A 43 -2.33 8.00 14.82
C LEU A 43 -3.27 8.58 15.87
N ILE A 44 -4.29 9.32 15.42
CA ILE A 44 -5.22 9.94 16.35
C ILE A 44 -6.04 8.91 17.15
N SER A 45 -6.41 7.77 16.54
CA SER A 45 -7.06 6.67 17.28
C SER A 45 -6.13 6.08 18.34
N ALA A 46 -4.88 5.78 17.96
CA ALA A 46 -3.89 5.25 18.89
C ALA A 46 -3.62 6.22 20.05
N ARG A 47 -3.42 7.51 19.74
CA ARG A 47 -3.25 8.58 20.72
C ARG A 47 -4.42 8.65 21.69
N SER A 48 -5.65 8.63 21.17
CA SER A 48 -6.86 8.76 21.98
C SER A 48 -7.02 7.61 22.97
N ILE A 49 -6.77 6.39 22.54
CA ILE A 49 -6.85 5.22 23.43
C ILE A 49 -5.79 5.30 24.53
N ILE A 50 -4.54 5.58 24.18
CA ILE A 50 -3.46 5.65 25.17
C ILE A 50 -3.69 6.83 26.14
N ALA A 51 -4.07 8.00 25.63
CA ALA A 51 -4.39 9.15 26.48
C ALA A 51 -5.60 8.88 27.38
N GLY A 52 -6.63 8.21 26.86
CA GLY A 52 -7.80 7.80 27.64
C GLY A 52 -7.46 6.85 28.78
N LEU A 53 -6.47 5.95 28.60
CA LEU A 53 -5.97 5.08 29.67
C LEU A 53 -5.14 5.83 30.73
N LEU A 54 -4.45 6.89 30.32
CA LEU A 54 -3.63 7.71 31.23
C LEU A 54 -4.46 8.61 32.14
N LEU A 55 -5.59 9.10 31.62
CA LEU A 55 -6.46 10.07 32.30
C LEU A 55 -7.45 9.40 33.24
N PRO A 56 -7.79 10.01 34.39
CA PRO A 56 -8.86 9.55 35.26
C PRO A 56 -10.23 9.54 34.57
N GLU A 57 -11.15 8.68 35.03
CA GLU A 57 -12.49 8.50 34.48
C GLU A 57 -13.30 9.81 34.46
N ASP A 58 -13.15 10.63 35.50
CA ASP A 58 -13.85 11.91 35.69
C ASP A 58 -13.21 13.09 34.94
N THR A 59 -12.29 12.81 34.03
CA THR A 59 -11.63 13.84 33.22
C THR A 59 -12.66 14.60 32.37
N ASN A 60 -12.58 15.93 32.39
CA ASN A 60 -13.43 16.75 31.53
C ASN A 60 -13.11 16.48 30.05
N PRO A 61 -14.12 16.17 29.19
CA PRO A 61 -13.90 15.90 27.76
C PRO A 61 -13.16 17.00 27.00
N ARG A 62 -13.29 18.25 27.43
CA ARG A 62 -12.54 19.37 26.83
C ARG A 62 -11.03 19.26 27.09
N ILE A 63 -10.65 18.86 28.32
CA ILE A 63 -9.24 18.63 28.68
C ILE A 63 -8.69 17.46 27.86
N PHE A 64 -9.42 16.36 27.80
CA PHE A 64 -9.03 15.23 26.97
C PHE A 64 -8.79 15.63 25.50
N LYS A 65 -9.73 16.35 24.90
CA LYS A 65 -9.61 16.84 23.50
C LYS A 65 -8.41 17.79 23.33
N GLU A 66 -8.08 18.58 24.34
CA GLU A 66 -6.88 19.42 24.32
C GLU A 66 -5.59 18.59 24.38
N VAL A 67 -5.54 17.57 25.24
CA VAL A 67 -4.40 16.64 25.34
C VAL A 67 -4.11 15.99 24.01
N ILE A 68 -5.11 15.43 23.35
CA ILE A 68 -4.95 14.77 22.05
C ILE A 68 -4.92 15.73 20.85
N ARG A 69 -5.08 17.04 21.07
CA ARG A 69 -5.07 18.11 20.05
C ARG A 69 -6.28 18.11 19.13
N LEU A 70 -7.37 17.46 19.49
CA LEU A 70 -8.54 17.30 18.64
C LEU A 70 -9.30 18.61 18.41
N ASN A 71 -9.33 19.54 19.38
CA ASN A 71 -10.08 20.80 19.30
C ASN A 71 -9.36 21.92 18.53
N SER A 72 -8.05 21.82 18.28
CA SER A 72 -7.24 22.97 17.89
C SER A 72 -6.71 22.90 16.46
N LEU A 73 -6.81 21.75 15.80
CA LEU A 73 -6.10 21.53 14.55
C LEU A 73 -6.93 20.72 13.53
N LYS A 74 -6.79 21.08 12.26
CA LYS A 74 -7.37 20.28 11.16
C LYS A 74 -6.71 18.90 11.02
N THR A 75 -5.43 18.79 11.44
CA THR A 75 -4.62 17.56 11.35
C THR A 75 -3.94 17.29 12.70
N PRO A 76 -4.72 16.92 13.75
CA PRO A 76 -4.23 16.77 15.11
C PRO A 76 -3.08 15.75 15.23
N HIS A 77 -3.05 14.75 14.40
CA HIS A 77 -2.02 13.72 14.37
C HIS A 77 -0.62 14.21 13.95
N ARG A 78 -0.52 15.37 13.27
CA ARG A 78 0.78 15.96 12.87
C ARG A 78 1.47 16.65 14.04
N GLU A 79 0.75 17.03 15.07
CA GLU A 79 1.26 17.72 16.23
C GLU A 79 1.49 16.80 17.43
N ASN A 80 2.42 17.17 18.29
CA ASN A 80 2.60 16.45 19.53
C ASN A 80 1.43 16.67 20.50
N PRO A 81 1.04 15.64 21.29
CA PRO A 81 0.03 15.79 22.33
C PRO A 81 0.47 16.80 23.40
N LYS A 82 -0.49 17.44 24.06
CA LYS A 82 -0.27 18.33 25.20
C LYS A 82 -0.51 17.57 26.51
N ILE A 83 0.52 17.01 27.08
CA ILE A 83 0.37 16.24 28.29
C ILE A 83 0.51 17.18 29.50
N PRO A 84 -0.49 17.23 30.42
CA PRO A 84 -0.39 17.93 31.69
C PRO A 84 0.82 17.46 32.50
N GLN A 85 1.41 18.38 33.29
CA GLN A 85 2.67 18.10 34.01
C GLN A 85 2.53 16.96 35.02
N ASP A 86 1.41 16.87 35.71
CA ASP A 86 1.06 15.82 36.66
C ASP A 86 0.95 14.42 36.04
N LEU A 87 0.56 14.35 34.79
CA LEU A 87 0.44 13.07 34.04
C LEU A 87 1.78 12.62 33.42
N ARG A 88 2.76 13.51 33.28
CA ARG A 88 4.06 13.13 32.69
C ARG A 88 4.79 12.09 33.53
N SER A 89 4.78 12.24 34.84
CA SER A 89 5.41 11.26 35.76
C SER A 89 4.71 9.90 35.70
N LYS A 90 3.35 9.92 35.60
CA LYS A 90 2.56 8.68 35.42
C LYS A 90 2.88 8.02 34.10
N ALA A 91 2.88 8.75 32.99
CA ALA A 91 3.22 8.22 31.67
C ALA A 91 4.65 7.63 31.66
N ALA A 92 5.62 8.35 32.23
CA ALA A 92 7.03 7.92 32.31
C ALA A 92 7.23 6.64 33.12
N SER A 93 6.33 6.30 34.05
CA SER A 93 6.40 5.05 34.82
C SER A 93 5.77 3.84 34.11
N LEU A 94 5.11 4.04 32.98
CA LEU A 94 4.41 2.97 32.24
C LEU A 94 5.28 2.29 31.20
N ARG A 95 4.92 1.06 30.90
CA ARG A 95 5.48 0.25 29.83
C ARG A 95 4.38 -0.12 28.86
N LEU A 96 4.66 0.01 27.56
CA LEU A 96 3.76 -0.39 26.49
C LEU A 96 4.44 -1.43 25.61
N LEU A 97 3.74 -2.53 25.35
CA LEU A 97 4.13 -3.55 24.38
C LEU A 97 3.14 -3.59 23.25
N ASP A 98 3.62 -3.45 22.02
CA ASP A 98 2.87 -3.74 20.79
C ASP A 98 3.54 -4.92 20.07
N PRO A 99 2.99 -6.14 20.18
CA PRO A 99 3.59 -7.35 19.59
C PRO A 99 3.36 -7.47 18.08
N PHE A 100 2.53 -6.61 17.50
CA PHE A 100 2.18 -6.59 16.08
C PHE A 100 2.18 -5.15 15.55
N ALA A 101 3.30 -4.47 15.73
CA ALA A 101 3.39 -3.01 15.60
C ALA A 101 3.16 -2.47 14.18
N GLY A 102 3.34 -3.29 13.14
CA GLY A 102 3.25 -2.85 11.75
C GLY A 102 4.15 -1.65 11.51
N PHE A 103 3.60 -0.55 11.02
CA PHE A 103 4.34 0.71 10.85
C PHE A 103 4.32 1.62 12.10
N GLY A 104 4.06 1.06 13.27
CA GLY A 104 4.35 1.69 14.54
C GLY A 104 3.41 2.81 14.97
N SER A 105 2.16 2.85 14.54
CA SER A 105 1.21 3.88 14.95
C SER A 105 1.02 3.94 16.46
N ILE A 106 0.84 2.80 17.11
CA ILE A 106 0.66 2.68 18.57
C ILE A 106 1.95 3.03 19.30
N PRO A 107 3.12 2.42 18.98
CA PRO A 107 4.37 2.77 19.62
C PRO A 107 4.76 4.24 19.46
N LEU A 108 4.55 4.83 18.29
CA LEU A 108 4.87 6.23 18.04
C LEU A 108 4.04 7.16 18.94
N GLU A 109 2.74 6.94 19.04
CA GLU A 109 1.88 7.78 19.87
C GLU A 109 2.15 7.54 21.38
N ALA A 110 2.56 6.33 21.77
CA ALA A 110 3.01 6.07 23.14
C ALA A 110 4.28 6.87 23.48
N VAL A 111 5.26 6.89 22.58
CA VAL A 111 6.47 7.72 22.74
C VAL A 111 6.11 9.21 22.82
N ARG A 112 5.23 9.70 21.95
CA ARG A 112 4.79 11.10 21.92
C ARG A 112 4.01 11.48 23.19
N LEU A 113 3.29 10.54 23.80
CA LEU A 113 2.61 10.69 25.08
C LEU A 113 3.53 10.52 26.29
N GLY A 114 4.83 10.28 26.09
CA GLY A 114 5.81 10.21 27.15
C GLY A 114 5.81 8.90 27.94
N VAL A 115 5.29 7.80 27.37
CA VAL A 115 5.40 6.47 27.97
C VAL A 115 6.88 6.09 28.13
N GLY A 116 7.28 5.67 29.35
CA GLY A 116 8.69 5.51 29.72
C GLY A 116 9.40 4.39 28.97
N GLU A 117 8.72 3.28 28.75
CA GLU A 117 9.27 2.17 27.96
C GLU A 117 8.26 1.72 26.91
N VAL A 118 8.68 1.72 25.65
CA VAL A 118 7.85 1.27 24.52
C VAL A 118 8.59 0.18 23.77
N VAL A 119 7.99 -1.00 23.74
CA VAL A 119 8.49 -2.17 23.01
C VAL A 119 7.59 -2.44 21.82
N ALA A 120 8.15 -2.42 20.62
CA ALA A 120 7.47 -2.73 19.38
C ALA A 120 8.09 -3.98 18.73
N ALA A 121 7.28 -4.98 18.45
CA ALA A 121 7.71 -6.18 17.74
C ALA A 121 7.00 -6.29 16.39
N GLU A 122 7.75 -6.73 15.37
CA GLU A 122 7.21 -6.93 14.02
C GLU A 122 8.01 -8.04 13.31
N LEU A 123 7.29 -8.86 12.54
CA LEU A 123 7.88 -9.99 11.80
C LEU A 123 8.49 -9.54 10.47
N LEU A 124 7.87 -8.58 9.78
CA LEU A 124 8.25 -8.20 8.43
C LEU A 124 9.46 -7.26 8.44
N PRO A 125 10.55 -7.60 7.71
CA PRO A 125 11.77 -6.79 7.69
C PRO A 125 11.54 -5.34 7.28
N THR A 126 10.66 -5.09 6.30
CA THR A 126 10.32 -3.72 5.86
C THR A 126 9.71 -2.89 6.99
N ALA A 127 8.76 -3.46 7.74
CA ALA A 127 8.15 -2.78 8.87
C ALA A 127 9.13 -2.60 10.03
N TYR A 128 10.01 -3.57 10.28
CA TYR A 128 11.08 -3.45 11.27
C TYR A 128 12.02 -2.27 10.96
N VAL A 129 12.49 -2.14 9.71
CA VAL A 129 13.33 -1.01 9.30
C VAL A 129 12.58 0.31 9.48
N PHE A 130 11.28 0.35 9.13
CA PHE A 130 10.45 1.53 9.33
C PHE A 130 10.30 1.90 10.81
N LEU A 131 10.07 0.93 11.69
CA LEU A 131 10.03 1.14 13.14
C LEU A 131 11.34 1.74 13.68
N LYS A 132 12.48 1.24 13.22
CA LYS A 132 13.80 1.81 13.54
C LYS A 132 13.87 3.28 13.10
N ALA A 133 13.48 3.57 11.86
CA ALA A 133 13.53 4.93 11.32
C ALA A 133 12.63 5.92 12.07
N VAL A 134 11.47 5.47 12.57
CA VAL A 134 10.49 6.35 13.22
C VAL A 134 10.67 6.45 14.72
N LEU A 135 11.12 5.38 15.38
CA LEU A 135 11.16 5.31 16.85
C LEU A 135 12.59 5.49 17.44
N GLU A 136 13.61 4.99 16.75
CA GLU A 136 14.98 5.01 17.28
C GLU A 136 15.85 6.11 16.69
N ILE A 137 15.93 6.22 15.37
CA ILE A 137 16.81 7.17 14.69
C ILE A 137 16.56 8.62 15.10
N PRO A 138 15.31 9.11 15.30
CA PRO A 138 15.07 10.47 15.76
C PRO A 138 15.67 10.78 17.14
N LYS A 139 15.87 9.77 17.99
CA LYS A 139 16.54 9.94 19.29
C LYS A 139 18.05 10.15 19.13
N TRP A 140 18.68 9.43 18.20
CA TRP A 140 20.10 9.55 17.93
C TRP A 140 20.44 10.88 17.24
N THR A 141 19.54 11.37 16.41
CA THR A 141 19.70 12.61 15.66
C THR A 141 19.06 13.83 16.33
N ALA A 142 18.88 13.78 17.66
CA ALA A 142 18.48 14.95 18.45
C ALA A 142 19.57 16.04 18.42
N ASP A 143 20.84 15.66 18.26
CA ASP A 143 21.95 16.54 17.96
C ASP A 143 21.93 16.96 16.47
N GLU A 144 21.97 18.28 16.19
CA GLU A 144 21.90 18.78 14.82
C GLU A 144 23.10 18.39 13.96
N GLY A 145 24.27 18.20 14.56
CA GLY A 145 25.48 17.73 13.87
C GLY A 145 25.28 16.34 13.30
N LEU A 146 24.86 15.40 14.16
CA LEU A 146 24.56 14.02 13.75
C LEU A 146 23.42 13.93 12.75
N LYS A 147 22.41 14.81 12.90
CA LYS A 147 21.30 14.88 11.95
C LYS A 147 21.78 15.26 10.55
N ASN A 148 22.62 16.29 10.43
CA ASN A 148 23.13 16.75 9.14
C ASN A 148 24.05 15.72 8.52
N GLU A 149 24.90 15.06 9.30
CA GLU A 149 25.76 13.96 8.84
C GLU A 149 24.90 12.82 8.27
N LEU A 150 23.89 12.36 9.01
CA LEU A 150 22.97 11.31 8.54
C LEU A 150 22.25 11.70 7.24
N LEU A 151 21.79 12.94 7.12
CA LEU A 151 21.10 13.40 5.89
C LEU A 151 22.04 13.41 4.69
N ASN A 152 23.29 13.85 4.87
CA ASN A 152 24.31 13.83 3.81
C ASN A 152 24.67 12.41 3.40
N ASP A 153 24.79 11.49 4.37
CA ASP A 153 25.06 10.08 4.11
C ASP A 153 23.91 9.43 3.34
N LEU A 154 22.67 9.66 3.76
CA LEU A 154 21.47 9.15 3.07
C LEU A 154 21.41 9.64 1.62
N GLU A 155 21.69 10.92 1.37
CA GLU A 155 21.72 11.46 0.03
C GLU A 155 22.85 10.84 -0.81
N SER A 156 24.04 10.72 -0.27
CA SER A 156 25.23 10.17 -0.93
C SER A 156 25.04 8.70 -1.28
N TRP A 157 24.61 7.88 -0.30
CA TRP A 157 24.36 6.46 -0.50
C TRP A 157 23.15 6.22 -1.40
N GLY A 158 22.10 7.04 -1.29
CA GLY A 158 20.94 6.98 -2.18
C GLY A 158 21.33 7.22 -3.64
N LYS A 159 22.13 8.24 -3.91
CA LYS A 159 22.67 8.51 -5.25
C LYS A 159 23.56 7.37 -5.75
N TRP A 160 24.40 6.83 -4.87
CA TRP A 160 25.27 5.70 -5.24
C TRP A 160 24.44 4.45 -5.63
N VAL A 161 23.44 4.09 -4.84
CA VAL A 161 22.54 2.94 -5.14
C VAL A 161 21.82 3.17 -6.46
N LEU A 162 21.23 4.35 -6.67
CA LEU A 162 20.51 4.67 -7.92
C LEU A 162 21.45 4.58 -9.14
N ASN A 163 22.68 5.07 -9.03
CA ASN A 163 23.64 4.97 -10.12
C ASN A 163 24.02 3.52 -10.41
N LYS A 164 24.24 2.70 -9.37
CA LYS A 164 24.49 1.26 -9.54
C LYS A 164 23.35 0.52 -10.21
N LEU A 165 22.10 0.82 -9.83
CA LEU A 165 20.92 0.25 -10.49
C LEU A 165 20.82 0.69 -11.97
N ARG A 166 21.13 1.94 -12.28
CA ARG A 166 21.13 2.44 -13.66
C ARG A 166 22.25 1.84 -14.53
N GLU A 167 23.37 1.45 -13.92
CA GLU A 167 24.48 0.78 -14.60
C GLU A 167 24.25 -0.72 -14.80
N ASP A 168 23.37 -1.32 -14.01
CA ASP A 168 23.08 -2.76 -14.05
C ASP A 168 22.40 -3.15 -15.36
N PRO A 169 22.99 -4.08 -16.17
CA PRO A 169 22.45 -4.45 -17.47
C PRO A 169 21.04 -5.07 -17.39
N ASP A 170 20.78 -5.89 -16.36
CA ASP A 170 19.49 -6.58 -16.21
C ASP A 170 18.39 -5.57 -15.84
N ILE A 171 18.73 -4.57 -15.02
CA ILE A 171 17.80 -3.49 -14.66
C ILE A 171 17.52 -2.61 -15.88
N ARG A 172 18.55 -2.27 -16.67
CA ARG A 172 18.39 -1.43 -17.89
C ARG A 172 17.55 -2.10 -18.96
N GLU A 173 17.55 -3.42 -19.04
CA GLU A 173 16.68 -4.14 -19.97
C GLU A 173 15.20 -4.08 -19.55
N LEU A 174 14.92 -3.97 -18.25
CA LEU A 174 13.57 -3.99 -17.69
C LEU A 174 12.93 -2.61 -17.53
N TYR A 175 13.74 -1.57 -17.32
CA TYR A 175 13.28 -0.23 -16.95
C TYR A 175 13.83 0.81 -17.90
N ASP A 176 12.98 1.75 -18.29
CA ASP A 176 13.35 2.95 -19.05
C ASP A 176 13.10 4.22 -18.24
N ASP A 177 13.72 5.32 -18.63
CA ASP A 177 13.62 6.62 -17.93
C ASP A 177 12.29 7.36 -18.21
N GLU A 178 11.47 6.87 -19.14
CA GLU A 178 10.21 7.51 -19.54
C GLU A 178 8.99 6.91 -18.84
N THR A 179 9.11 5.69 -18.33
CA THR A 179 8.02 4.96 -17.69
C THR A 179 7.89 5.32 -16.22
N ALA A 180 6.79 5.99 -15.87
CA ALA A 180 6.50 6.37 -14.49
C ALA A 180 5.97 5.20 -13.63
N VAL A 181 5.28 4.24 -14.24
CA VAL A 181 4.63 3.11 -13.54
C VAL A 181 4.64 1.88 -14.41
N TYR A 182 5.12 0.77 -13.87
CA TYR A 182 5.00 -0.56 -14.45
C TYR A 182 3.87 -1.32 -13.76
N ILE A 183 2.99 -1.94 -14.55
CA ILE A 183 1.91 -2.78 -14.04
C ILE A 183 2.29 -4.23 -14.26
N GLY A 184 2.54 -4.94 -13.17
CA GLY A 184 2.86 -6.35 -13.17
C GLY A 184 1.69 -7.22 -12.74
N THR A 185 1.71 -8.47 -13.19
CA THR A 185 0.79 -9.52 -12.75
C THR A 185 1.50 -10.87 -12.76
N TRP A 186 0.75 -11.91 -12.44
CA TRP A 186 1.14 -13.29 -12.66
C TRP A 186 0.54 -13.81 -13.96
N GLU A 187 1.29 -14.59 -14.72
CA GLU A 187 0.72 -15.44 -15.75
C GLU A 187 0.87 -16.92 -15.35
N ILE A 188 -0.13 -17.70 -15.71
CA ILE A 188 -0.15 -19.14 -15.43
C ILE A 188 -0.25 -19.96 -16.72
N LYS A 189 0.36 -21.12 -16.74
CA LYS A 189 0.23 -22.09 -17.82
C LYS A 189 -1.16 -22.73 -17.77
N CYS A 190 -1.93 -22.52 -18.81
CA CYS A 190 -3.29 -23.04 -18.93
C CYS A 190 -3.32 -24.58 -18.86
N HIS A 191 -4.23 -25.12 -18.08
CA HIS A 191 -4.40 -26.59 -17.96
C HIS A 191 -4.81 -27.26 -19.28
N TYR A 192 -5.56 -26.54 -20.14
CA TYR A 192 -6.14 -27.11 -21.37
C TYR A 192 -5.28 -26.91 -22.62
N CYS A 193 -4.77 -25.70 -22.84
CA CYS A 193 -4.01 -25.38 -24.05
C CYS A 193 -2.51 -25.22 -23.83
N SER A 194 -2.03 -25.37 -22.59
CA SER A 194 -0.62 -25.28 -22.20
C SER A 194 0.08 -23.94 -22.48
N LYS A 195 -0.64 -22.93 -22.98
CA LYS A 195 -0.12 -21.57 -23.19
C LYS A 195 -0.21 -20.75 -21.91
N TYR A 196 0.70 -19.79 -21.75
CA TYR A 196 0.64 -18.86 -20.62
C TYR A 196 -0.45 -17.82 -20.81
N THR A 197 -1.20 -17.55 -19.74
CA THR A 197 -2.25 -16.53 -19.72
C THR A 197 -2.04 -15.60 -18.53
N PRO A 198 -1.97 -14.28 -18.74
CA PRO A 198 -1.89 -13.32 -17.64
C PRO A 198 -3.19 -13.28 -16.85
N LEU A 199 -3.09 -13.04 -15.54
CA LEU A 199 -4.22 -12.97 -14.60
C LEU A 199 -4.53 -11.50 -14.32
N VAL A 200 -5.58 -10.96 -14.93
CA VAL A 200 -5.91 -9.54 -14.83
C VAL A 200 -7.29 -9.37 -14.22
N GLY A 201 -7.32 -8.78 -13.02
CA GLY A 201 -8.55 -8.51 -12.27
C GLY A 201 -9.19 -7.16 -12.58
N ASN A 202 -8.46 -6.29 -13.25
CA ASN A 202 -8.96 -4.98 -13.69
C ASN A 202 -8.16 -4.51 -14.91
N TRP A 203 -8.87 -4.15 -15.97
CA TRP A 203 -8.25 -3.65 -17.21
C TRP A 203 -8.14 -2.13 -17.28
N TRP A 204 -8.78 -1.38 -16.39
CA TRP A 204 -8.71 0.06 -16.36
C TRP A 204 -7.34 0.57 -15.89
N LEU A 205 -6.81 1.56 -16.62
CA LEU A 205 -5.63 2.35 -16.23
C LEU A 205 -6.01 3.70 -15.65
N ALA A 206 -7.01 4.37 -16.29
CA ALA A 206 -7.46 5.67 -15.82
C ALA A 206 -8.95 5.91 -16.14
N ARG A 207 -9.67 6.46 -15.15
CA ARG A 207 -11.01 7.03 -15.28
C ARG A 207 -11.05 8.34 -14.51
N VAL A 208 -10.50 9.41 -15.09
CA VAL A 208 -10.41 10.72 -14.44
C VAL A 208 -11.58 11.58 -14.89
N LYS A 209 -12.53 11.80 -13.98
CA LYS A 209 -13.70 12.67 -14.21
C LYS A 209 -13.33 14.14 -14.07
N SER A 210 -13.87 15.01 -14.93
CA SER A 210 -13.81 16.47 -14.83
C SER A 210 -15.20 17.12 -14.68
N GLY A 211 -16.26 16.33 -14.70
CA GLY A 211 -17.65 16.78 -14.57
C GLY A 211 -18.63 15.64 -14.79
N GLU A 212 -19.93 15.97 -14.88
CA GLU A 212 -20.97 15.01 -15.20
C GLU A 212 -20.76 14.48 -16.62
N ASP A 213 -20.61 13.17 -16.75
CA ASP A 213 -20.31 12.47 -18.01
C ASP A 213 -19.12 13.02 -18.80
N LYS A 214 -18.18 13.72 -18.13
CA LYS A 214 -16.97 14.27 -18.74
C LYS A 214 -15.72 13.67 -18.10
N TYR A 215 -14.77 13.27 -18.94
CA TYR A 215 -13.54 12.61 -18.53
C TYR A 215 -12.32 13.28 -19.14
N GLU A 216 -11.37 13.66 -18.28
CA GLU A 216 -10.05 14.16 -18.69
C GLU A 216 -9.13 13.03 -19.16
N ARG A 217 -9.36 11.80 -18.65
CA ARG A 217 -8.61 10.63 -19.09
C ARG A 217 -9.45 9.36 -18.98
N LEU A 218 -9.53 8.65 -20.11
CA LEU A 218 -10.08 7.30 -20.22
C LEU A 218 -9.02 6.42 -20.86
N ALA A 219 -8.42 5.50 -20.07
CA ALA A 219 -7.42 4.59 -20.57
C ALA A 219 -7.58 3.19 -19.96
N TRP A 220 -7.31 2.16 -20.78
CA TRP A 220 -7.39 0.77 -20.36
C TRP A 220 -6.36 -0.10 -21.07
N MET A 221 -6.14 -1.30 -20.55
CA MET A 221 -5.36 -2.35 -21.16
C MET A 221 -6.25 -3.24 -22.03
N GLU A 222 -5.76 -3.61 -23.21
CA GLU A 222 -6.45 -4.51 -24.15
C GLU A 222 -5.56 -5.71 -24.46
N PRO A 223 -5.99 -6.97 -24.18
CA PRO A 223 -5.21 -8.15 -24.51
C PRO A 223 -5.30 -8.47 -26.00
N ARG A 224 -4.17 -8.67 -26.65
CA ARG A 224 -4.06 -9.12 -28.05
C ARG A 224 -3.30 -10.42 -28.14
N LYS A 225 -3.86 -11.39 -28.84
CA LYS A 225 -3.19 -12.67 -29.13
C LYS A 225 -2.15 -12.45 -30.22
N THR A 226 -0.90 -12.75 -29.92
CA THR A 226 0.20 -12.67 -30.88
C THR A 226 0.94 -14.02 -30.85
N GLY A 227 0.56 -14.95 -31.72
CA GLY A 227 1.06 -16.32 -31.69
C GLY A 227 0.71 -17.04 -30.38
N ASP A 228 1.73 -17.42 -29.63
CA ASP A 228 1.61 -18.10 -28.33
C ASP A 228 1.62 -17.16 -27.13
N GLU A 229 1.65 -15.86 -27.35
CA GLU A 229 1.67 -14.85 -26.30
C GLU A 229 0.41 -14.01 -26.27
N ILE A 230 0.09 -13.50 -25.09
CA ILE A 230 -0.85 -12.39 -24.91
C ILE A 230 -0.02 -11.12 -24.71
N ARG A 231 -0.09 -10.23 -25.69
CA ARG A 231 0.45 -8.87 -25.57
C ARG A 231 -0.63 -7.95 -25.05
N ILE A 232 -0.25 -7.00 -24.21
CA ILE A 232 -1.15 -5.98 -23.71
C ILE A 232 -0.88 -4.68 -24.47
N VAL A 233 -1.96 -4.08 -24.96
CA VAL A 233 -1.90 -2.78 -25.65
C VAL A 233 -2.60 -1.75 -24.74
N VAL A 234 -1.95 -0.63 -24.51
CA VAL A 234 -2.59 0.50 -23.83
C VAL A 234 -3.47 1.24 -24.81
N ARG A 235 -4.75 1.39 -24.47
CA ARG A 235 -5.70 2.24 -25.17
C ARG A 235 -5.89 3.50 -24.34
N ASP A 236 -5.62 4.65 -24.92
CA ASP A 236 -5.85 5.97 -24.30
C ASP A 236 -6.78 6.75 -25.21
N LEU A 237 -8.07 6.71 -24.87
CA LEU A 237 -9.12 7.26 -25.72
C LEU A 237 -8.97 8.76 -25.94
N ASN A 238 -8.47 9.49 -24.96
CA ASN A 238 -8.22 10.93 -25.07
C ASN A 238 -7.14 11.20 -26.13
N LYS A 239 -6.05 10.42 -26.13
CA LYS A 239 -5.00 10.51 -27.13
C LYS A 239 -5.47 10.07 -28.52
N GLU A 240 -6.21 8.96 -28.60
CA GLU A 240 -6.74 8.41 -29.86
C GLU A 240 -7.70 9.38 -30.56
N LEU A 241 -8.53 10.09 -29.78
CA LEU A 241 -9.47 11.09 -30.31
C LEU A 241 -8.89 12.50 -30.38
N GLY A 242 -7.68 12.74 -29.90
CA GLY A 242 -7.04 14.06 -29.85
C GLY A 242 -7.81 15.06 -28.98
N LYS A 243 -8.42 14.62 -27.88
CA LYS A 243 -9.29 15.45 -27.03
C LYS A 243 -8.81 15.49 -25.58
N ASN A 244 -8.69 16.70 -25.02
CA ASN A 244 -8.39 16.89 -23.59
C ASN A 244 -9.54 16.43 -22.68
N THR A 245 -10.77 16.43 -23.17
CA THR A 245 -11.95 15.99 -22.41
C THR A 245 -12.88 15.23 -23.33
N ILE A 246 -13.39 14.08 -22.87
CA ILE A 246 -14.35 13.25 -23.60
C ILE A 246 -15.67 13.24 -22.84
N LYS A 247 -16.78 13.47 -23.55
CA LYS A 247 -18.11 13.21 -23.03
C LYS A 247 -18.47 11.75 -23.30
N ALA A 248 -18.70 11.00 -22.25
CA ALA A 248 -19.01 9.58 -22.33
C ALA A 248 -19.84 9.11 -21.13
N ARG A 249 -20.69 8.13 -21.36
CA ARG A 249 -21.37 7.39 -20.30
C ARG A 249 -20.71 6.02 -20.17
N ILE A 250 -20.37 5.65 -18.95
CA ILE A 250 -19.75 4.36 -18.66
C ILE A 250 -20.78 3.51 -17.93
N GLU A 251 -21.17 2.41 -18.57
CA GLU A 251 -22.11 1.43 -18.03
C GLU A 251 -21.47 0.04 -18.20
N ASP A 252 -21.41 -0.70 -17.11
CA ASP A 252 -20.72 -1.99 -17.06
C ASP A 252 -19.29 -1.85 -17.63
N GLU A 253 -18.91 -2.66 -18.60
CA GLU A 253 -17.57 -2.60 -19.23
C GLU A 253 -17.65 -1.88 -20.61
N GLU A 254 -18.57 -0.92 -20.77
CA GLU A 254 -18.73 -0.15 -22.01
C GLU A 254 -18.59 1.36 -21.79
N ILE A 255 -17.84 2.02 -22.69
CA ILE A 255 -17.74 3.46 -22.80
C ILE A 255 -18.57 3.91 -24.01
N LYS A 256 -19.70 4.55 -23.77
CA LYS A 256 -20.60 5.08 -24.80
C LYS A 256 -20.31 6.55 -25.02
N THR A 257 -19.78 6.88 -26.19
CA THR A 257 -19.62 8.27 -26.66
C THR A 257 -20.73 8.63 -27.64
N ASP A 258 -20.80 9.90 -28.05
CA ASP A 258 -21.79 10.33 -29.05
C ASP A 258 -21.59 9.66 -30.42
N LYS A 259 -20.42 9.07 -30.71
CA LYS A 259 -20.08 8.47 -32.00
C LYS A 259 -19.92 6.96 -31.97
N GLU A 260 -19.31 6.44 -30.93
CA GLU A 260 -18.89 5.04 -30.86
C GLU A 260 -19.02 4.50 -29.43
N THR A 261 -19.14 3.17 -29.33
CA THR A 261 -19.09 2.43 -28.08
C THR A 261 -17.80 1.61 -28.04
N TYR A 262 -17.03 1.78 -26.97
CA TYR A 262 -15.80 1.03 -26.72
C TYR A 262 -16.06 0.03 -25.61
N ARG A 263 -15.61 -1.20 -25.81
CA ARG A 263 -15.78 -2.26 -24.82
C ARG A 263 -14.46 -2.53 -24.10
N ILE A 264 -14.50 -2.49 -22.79
CA ILE A 264 -13.39 -2.85 -21.93
C ILE A 264 -13.39 -4.37 -21.74
N PRO A 265 -12.24 -5.03 -21.77
CA PRO A 265 -12.19 -6.47 -21.52
C PRO A 265 -12.70 -6.82 -20.13
N GLU A 266 -13.45 -7.93 -20.03
CA GLU A 266 -13.85 -8.46 -18.73
C GLU A 266 -12.64 -9.02 -17.97
N PRO A 267 -12.59 -8.84 -16.63
CA PRO A 267 -11.57 -9.49 -15.80
C PRO A 267 -11.52 -10.99 -16.07
N ASN A 268 -10.31 -11.54 -16.22
CA ASN A 268 -10.15 -12.97 -16.42
C ASN A 268 -9.75 -13.72 -15.14
N ILE A 269 -9.70 -13.02 -14.02
CA ILE A 269 -9.55 -13.60 -12.67
C ILE A 269 -10.53 -12.94 -11.71
N THR A 270 -11.15 -13.71 -10.82
CA THR A 270 -11.99 -13.16 -9.74
C THR A 270 -11.15 -12.56 -8.62
N THR A 271 -11.74 -11.64 -7.84
CA THR A 271 -11.11 -10.97 -6.70
C THR A 271 -10.50 -11.93 -5.66
N ARG A 272 -11.03 -13.15 -5.56
CA ARG A 272 -10.50 -14.19 -4.66
C ARG A 272 -9.53 -15.14 -5.35
N GLY A 273 -9.24 -14.93 -6.65
CA GLY A 273 -8.30 -15.75 -7.42
C GLY A 273 -8.75 -17.19 -7.67
N ASN A 274 -9.98 -17.56 -7.32
CA ASN A 274 -10.46 -18.94 -7.44
C ASN A 274 -11.06 -19.29 -8.81
N ILE A 275 -11.35 -18.28 -9.63
CA ILE A 275 -11.80 -18.48 -11.02
C ILE A 275 -10.86 -17.69 -11.92
N ALA A 276 -10.13 -18.39 -12.78
CA ALA A 276 -9.28 -17.81 -13.81
C ALA A 276 -9.67 -18.35 -15.18
N LYS A 277 -9.84 -17.48 -16.17
CA LYS A 277 -10.19 -17.82 -17.54
C LYS A 277 -8.98 -17.62 -18.44
N CYS A 278 -8.67 -18.60 -19.27
CA CYS A 278 -7.58 -18.50 -20.22
C CYS A 278 -7.92 -17.55 -21.36
N LEU A 279 -7.08 -16.56 -21.62
CA LEU A 279 -7.26 -15.61 -22.72
C LEU A 279 -7.00 -16.22 -24.10
N HIS A 280 -6.36 -17.41 -24.20
CA HIS A 280 -6.15 -18.11 -25.46
C HIS A 280 -7.34 -18.98 -25.88
N CYS A 281 -7.76 -19.89 -24.99
CA CYS A 281 -8.79 -20.89 -25.31
C CYS A 281 -10.14 -20.64 -24.64
N ASN A 282 -10.26 -19.59 -23.84
CA ASN A 282 -11.47 -19.21 -23.09
C ASN A 282 -11.95 -20.22 -22.02
N ASN A 283 -11.22 -21.33 -21.80
CA ASN A 283 -11.58 -22.29 -20.76
C ASN A 283 -11.28 -21.76 -19.36
N THR A 284 -12.20 -22.03 -18.45
CA THR A 284 -12.01 -21.73 -17.02
C THR A 284 -11.08 -22.74 -16.38
N GLN A 285 -10.06 -22.26 -15.69
CA GLN A 285 -9.10 -23.10 -15.00
C GLN A 285 -9.73 -23.74 -13.74
N PRO A 286 -9.32 -24.98 -13.38
CA PRO A 286 -9.76 -25.58 -12.11
C PRO A 286 -9.50 -24.66 -10.91
N GLY A 287 -10.53 -24.38 -10.10
CA GLY A 287 -10.52 -23.35 -9.07
C GLY A 287 -10.89 -23.81 -7.65
N LYS A 288 -11.00 -25.13 -7.41
CA LYS A 288 -11.42 -25.67 -6.10
C LYS A 288 -10.49 -26.79 -5.61
N GLY A 289 -10.37 -26.86 -4.28
CA GLY A 289 -9.65 -27.96 -3.59
C GLY A 289 -8.23 -28.15 -4.08
N ASP A 290 -7.83 -29.40 -4.18
CA ASP A 290 -6.49 -29.78 -4.63
C ASP A 290 -6.23 -29.54 -6.11
N GLU A 291 -7.26 -29.24 -6.90
CA GLU A 291 -7.14 -28.91 -8.32
C GLU A 291 -7.07 -27.40 -8.60
N TRP A 292 -7.06 -26.57 -7.58
CA TRP A 292 -7.00 -25.11 -7.75
C TRP A 292 -5.71 -24.69 -8.48
N ARG A 293 -5.83 -24.50 -9.81
CA ARG A 293 -4.72 -24.27 -10.72
C ARG A 293 -3.86 -23.08 -10.37
N VAL A 294 -4.47 -21.93 -10.09
CA VAL A 294 -3.73 -20.71 -9.73
C VAL A 294 -2.90 -20.93 -8.47
N LYS A 295 -3.52 -21.49 -7.43
CA LYS A 295 -2.84 -21.75 -6.16
C LYS A 295 -1.66 -22.72 -6.31
N LYS A 296 -1.86 -23.80 -7.07
CA LYS A 296 -0.79 -24.78 -7.35
C LYS A 296 0.36 -24.16 -8.13
N ALA A 297 0.05 -23.37 -9.16
CA ALA A 297 1.05 -22.73 -9.99
C ALA A 297 1.91 -21.73 -9.19
N LEU A 298 1.28 -20.91 -8.33
CA LEU A 298 2.00 -19.99 -7.47
C LEU A 298 2.82 -20.71 -6.39
N LYS A 299 2.32 -21.82 -5.84
CA LYS A 299 3.08 -22.64 -4.89
C LYS A 299 4.33 -23.24 -5.55
N GLU A 300 4.17 -23.82 -6.74
CA GLU A 300 5.31 -24.35 -7.53
C GLU A 300 6.35 -23.27 -7.82
N TRP A 301 5.92 -22.07 -8.19
CA TRP A 301 6.82 -20.93 -8.40
C TRP A 301 7.63 -20.63 -7.15
N ASN A 302 6.98 -20.52 -5.99
CA ASN A 302 7.66 -20.19 -4.73
C ASN A 302 8.70 -21.28 -4.35
N GLU A 303 8.35 -22.55 -4.51
CA GLU A 303 9.26 -23.66 -4.26
C GLU A 303 10.47 -23.64 -5.21
N LYS A 304 10.26 -23.34 -6.49
CA LYS A 304 11.34 -23.19 -7.46
C LYS A 304 12.18 -21.93 -7.23
N LEU A 305 11.55 -20.82 -6.83
CA LEU A 305 12.26 -19.60 -6.49
C LEU A 305 13.20 -19.81 -5.30
N GLU A 306 12.76 -20.51 -4.27
CA GLU A 306 13.60 -20.86 -3.12
C GLU A 306 14.84 -21.69 -3.58
N LYS A 307 14.62 -22.71 -4.41
CA LYS A 307 15.71 -23.50 -4.99
C LYS A 307 16.66 -22.70 -5.87
N TYR A 308 16.14 -21.75 -6.62
CA TYR A 308 16.96 -20.83 -7.41
C TYR A 308 17.82 -19.94 -6.51
N LEU A 309 17.24 -19.37 -5.46
CA LEU A 309 17.96 -18.51 -4.51
C LEU A 309 19.03 -19.26 -3.71
N THR A 310 18.84 -20.58 -3.48
CA THR A 310 19.86 -21.45 -2.86
C THR A 310 20.87 -22.01 -3.86
N GLY A 311 20.72 -21.73 -5.16
CA GLY A 311 21.62 -22.22 -6.22
C GLY A 311 21.39 -23.67 -6.66
N GLU A 312 20.27 -24.29 -6.22
CA GLU A 312 19.94 -25.68 -6.57
C GLU A 312 19.44 -25.84 -8.01
N ILE A 313 18.80 -24.80 -8.56
CA ILE A 313 18.34 -24.79 -9.95
C ILE A 313 18.79 -23.51 -10.68
N ARG A 314 18.79 -23.57 -12.02
CA ARG A 314 19.13 -22.43 -12.88
C ARG A 314 17.91 -21.57 -13.18
N LEU A 315 18.14 -20.32 -13.64
CA LEU A 315 17.09 -19.38 -14.01
C LEU A 315 16.15 -19.93 -15.10
N GLU A 316 16.69 -20.68 -16.06
CA GLU A 316 15.91 -21.30 -17.14
C GLU A 316 14.89 -22.30 -16.62
N GLU A 317 15.23 -23.05 -15.55
CA GLU A 317 14.31 -23.98 -14.90
C GLU A 317 13.22 -23.25 -14.10
N LEU A 318 13.57 -22.12 -13.47
CA LEU A 318 12.60 -21.26 -12.81
C LEU A 318 11.62 -20.66 -13.83
N LYS A 319 12.11 -20.16 -14.99
CA LYS A 319 11.27 -19.61 -16.08
C LYS A 319 10.28 -20.63 -16.67
N GLN A 320 10.51 -21.92 -16.50
CA GLN A 320 9.60 -23.00 -16.93
C GLN A 320 8.52 -23.37 -15.90
N ALA A 321 8.46 -22.70 -14.78
CA ALA A 321 7.41 -22.91 -13.78
C ALA A 321 6.01 -22.67 -14.37
N THR A 322 5.00 -23.31 -13.78
CA THR A 322 3.60 -23.16 -14.25
C THR A 322 2.98 -21.79 -13.95
N ALA A 323 3.58 -21.00 -13.07
CA ALA A 323 3.34 -19.58 -12.93
C ALA A 323 4.66 -18.82 -13.12
N ARG A 324 4.57 -17.59 -13.56
CA ARG A 324 5.70 -16.65 -13.59
C ARG A 324 5.19 -15.20 -13.54
N PRO A 325 6.01 -14.27 -13.02
CA PRO A 325 5.67 -12.85 -13.06
C PRO A 325 5.66 -12.35 -14.51
N LYS A 326 4.79 -11.38 -14.79
CA LYS A 326 4.70 -10.71 -16.10
C LYS A 326 4.44 -9.23 -15.93
N ILE A 327 5.23 -8.41 -16.61
CA ILE A 327 4.92 -6.99 -16.79
C ILE A 327 3.89 -6.89 -17.92
N LEU A 328 2.80 -6.17 -17.66
CA LEU A 328 1.71 -5.95 -18.62
C LEU A 328 1.99 -4.71 -19.45
N VAL A 329 2.32 -3.61 -18.78
CA VAL A 329 2.61 -2.29 -19.34
C VAL A 329 3.56 -1.56 -18.43
#